data_5b4cb0295124bccfbc093f78d01b2b6f
#
_entry.id   5b4cb0295124bccfbc093f78d01b2b6f
#
_cell.length_a   1.000
_cell.length_b   1.000
_cell.length_c   1.000
_cell.angle_alpha   90.00
_cell.angle_beta   90.00
_cell.angle_gamma   90.00
#
_symmetry.space_group_name_H-M   'P 1'
#
loop_
_entity.id
_entity.type
_entity.pdbx_description
1 polymer ?
#
loop_
_entity_poly.entity_id
_entity_poly.type
_entity_poly.pdbx_seq_one_letter_code
_entity_poly.pdbx_strand_id
1 'polypeptide(L)'
;APRPVLVVEDEPTLATAIAQRITAEGWTARVASDGASAVQAATTLRPDLVIMDIMLPVMDGLEATKRIVAERPVPVLILTARDDEADKVIGLGAGADDYMTKPFSMRELIARCKALLRRVDRAKVIAKNSENEKLLDFGSLVIDPAQRIVTVNGKQVHLTPTEFDLLATLARKPKSVLTREKLLEEVWDWVDASGTRTVDSHVKALRHKLGSKTIRTVHGVGYAFEPPEVQD
;
A
#
# COMPACT_ATOMS: atom_id res chain seq x y z
N ALA A 1 -13.31 -16.29 11.58
CA ALA A 1 -13.75 -16.57 10.21
C ALA A 1 -12.56 -16.47 9.26
N PRO A 2 -12.49 -17.31 8.20
CA PRO A 2 -11.43 -17.22 7.19
C PRO A 2 -11.45 -15.84 6.51
N ARG A 3 -10.28 -15.29 6.20
CA ARG A 3 -10.15 -13.97 5.59
C ARG A 3 -10.52 -14.02 4.11
N PRO A 4 -11.44 -13.19 3.64
CA PRO A 4 -11.78 -13.13 2.23
C PRO A 4 -10.69 -12.37 1.44
N VAL A 5 -10.18 -13.00 0.39
CA VAL A 5 -9.21 -12.44 -0.55
C VAL A 5 -9.82 -12.46 -1.95
N LEU A 6 -9.82 -11.31 -2.62
CA LEU A 6 -10.25 -11.20 -4.01
C LEU A 6 -9.02 -11.34 -4.92
N VAL A 7 -9.05 -12.30 -5.82
CA VAL A 7 -8.02 -12.55 -6.83
C VAL A 7 -8.56 -12.13 -8.18
N VAL A 8 -7.92 -11.14 -8.82
CA VAL A 8 -8.35 -10.61 -10.11
C VAL A 8 -7.27 -10.90 -11.14
N GLU A 9 -7.54 -11.89 -11.99
CA GLU A 9 -6.61 -12.42 -12.99
C GLU A 9 -7.43 -13.05 -14.10
N ASP A 10 -7.15 -12.68 -15.35
CA ASP A 10 -7.88 -13.17 -16.52
C ASP A 10 -7.34 -14.49 -17.07
N GLU A 11 -6.10 -14.85 -16.75
CA GLU A 11 -5.51 -16.15 -17.13
C GLU A 11 -5.97 -17.24 -16.15
N PRO A 12 -6.82 -18.22 -16.59
CA PRO A 12 -7.47 -19.15 -15.67
C PRO A 12 -6.51 -20.05 -14.89
N THR A 13 -5.40 -20.45 -15.50
CA THR A 13 -4.41 -21.34 -14.87
C THR A 13 -3.74 -20.61 -13.69
N LEU A 14 -3.31 -19.38 -13.91
CA LEU A 14 -2.68 -18.57 -12.88
C LEU A 14 -3.68 -18.18 -11.78
N ALA A 15 -4.90 -17.76 -12.16
CA ALA A 15 -5.96 -17.45 -11.21
C ALA A 15 -6.28 -18.64 -10.28
N THR A 16 -6.37 -19.85 -10.86
CA THR A 16 -6.61 -21.08 -10.09
C THR A 16 -5.44 -21.40 -9.16
N ALA A 17 -4.20 -21.29 -9.64
CA ALA A 17 -3.01 -21.54 -8.83
C ALA A 17 -2.91 -20.56 -7.64
N ILE A 18 -3.18 -19.28 -7.86
CA ILE A 18 -3.22 -18.27 -6.79
C ILE A 18 -4.33 -18.62 -5.79
N ALA A 19 -5.54 -18.89 -6.27
CA ALA A 19 -6.69 -19.18 -5.40
C ALA A 19 -6.46 -20.44 -4.54
N GLN A 20 -5.89 -21.49 -5.10
CA GLN A 20 -5.52 -22.70 -4.36
C GLN A 20 -4.48 -22.39 -3.27
N ARG A 21 -3.49 -21.59 -3.60
CA ARG A 21 -2.45 -21.22 -2.64
C ARG A 21 -3.00 -20.35 -1.51
N ILE A 22 -3.88 -19.39 -1.82
CA ILE A 22 -4.61 -18.58 -0.83
C ILE A 22 -5.43 -19.46 0.13
N THR A 23 -6.15 -20.43 -0.43
CA THR A 23 -6.95 -21.38 0.36
C THR A 23 -6.07 -22.28 1.26
N ALA A 24 -4.90 -22.69 0.80
CA ALA A 24 -3.94 -23.45 1.60
C ALA A 24 -3.39 -22.68 2.82
N GLU A 25 -3.42 -21.35 2.79
CA GLU A 25 -3.08 -20.51 3.94
C GLU A 25 -4.25 -20.31 4.95
N GLY A 26 -5.38 -20.97 4.72
CA GLY A 26 -6.58 -20.86 5.55
C GLY A 26 -7.47 -19.64 5.25
N TRP A 27 -7.26 -18.97 4.13
CA TRP A 27 -8.06 -17.84 3.68
C TRP A 27 -9.12 -18.28 2.67
N THR A 28 -10.11 -17.43 2.39
CA THR A 28 -11.13 -17.71 1.37
C THR A 28 -10.81 -16.93 0.10
N ALA A 29 -10.62 -17.60 -1.03
CA ALA A 29 -10.38 -16.98 -2.30
C ALA A 29 -11.67 -16.79 -3.11
N ARG A 30 -11.87 -15.61 -3.68
CA ARG A 30 -12.83 -15.31 -4.73
C ARG A 30 -12.08 -14.85 -5.96
N VAL A 31 -12.37 -15.42 -7.13
CA VAL A 31 -11.74 -15.06 -8.39
C VAL A 31 -12.68 -14.18 -9.20
N ALA A 32 -12.14 -13.14 -9.82
CA ALA A 32 -12.74 -12.33 -10.88
C ALA A 32 -11.80 -12.30 -12.07
N SER A 33 -12.33 -12.34 -13.28
CA SER A 33 -11.55 -12.42 -14.54
C SER A 33 -11.40 -11.10 -15.28
N ASP A 34 -11.99 -10.02 -14.76
CA ASP A 34 -11.94 -8.68 -15.35
C ASP A 34 -12.13 -7.60 -14.26
N GLY A 35 -11.78 -6.36 -14.58
CA GLY A 35 -11.85 -5.26 -13.64
C GLY A 35 -13.27 -4.87 -13.21
N ALA A 36 -14.25 -5.00 -14.09
CA ALA A 36 -15.63 -4.64 -13.78
C ALA A 36 -16.25 -5.63 -12.79
N SER A 37 -16.08 -6.93 -13.05
CA SER A 37 -16.51 -7.98 -12.11
C SER A 37 -15.75 -7.91 -10.78
N ALA A 38 -14.49 -7.46 -10.80
CA ALA A 38 -13.72 -7.25 -9.58
C ALA A 38 -14.30 -6.14 -8.69
N VAL A 39 -14.68 -5.00 -9.27
CA VAL A 39 -15.34 -3.90 -8.53
C VAL A 39 -16.63 -4.40 -7.89
N GLN A 40 -17.48 -5.09 -8.64
CA GLN A 40 -18.72 -5.64 -8.13
C GLN A 40 -18.49 -6.69 -7.02
N ALA A 41 -17.51 -7.57 -7.21
CA ALA A 41 -17.13 -8.58 -6.21
C ALA A 41 -16.58 -7.93 -4.93
N ALA A 42 -15.80 -6.85 -5.03
CA ALA A 42 -15.26 -6.14 -3.89
C ALA A 42 -16.35 -5.52 -3.01
N THR A 43 -17.40 -4.94 -3.62
CA THR A 43 -18.55 -4.38 -2.91
C THR A 43 -19.30 -5.44 -2.09
N THR A 44 -19.56 -6.62 -2.68
CA THR A 44 -20.34 -7.69 -2.04
C THR A 44 -19.51 -8.52 -1.06
N LEU A 45 -18.28 -8.90 -1.44
CA LEU A 45 -17.39 -9.74 -0.63
C LEU A 45 -16.78 -8.98 0.54
N ARG A 46 -16.53 -7.67 0.37
CA ARG A 46 -15.75 -6.83 1.30
C ARG A 46 -14.41 -7.47 1.69
N PRO A 47 -13.53 -7.74 0.71
CA PRO A 47 -12.31 -8.52 0.95
C PRO A 47 -11.37 -7.80 1.93
N ASP A 48 -10.56 -8.58 2.64
CA ASP A 48 -9.47 -8.07 3.48
C ASP A 48 -8.20 -7.77 2.68
N LEU A 49 -8.09 -8.30 1.45
CA LEU A 49 -6.98 -8.10 0.52
C LEU A 49 -7.48 -8.30 -0.92
N VAL A 50 -6.96 -7.49 -1.83
CA VAL A 50 -7.15 -7.66 -3.28
C VAL A 50 -5.79 -7.94 -3.92
N ILE A 51 -5.72 -8.99 -4.74
CA ILE A 51 -4.60 -9.27 -5.65
C ILE A 51 -5.10 -8.93 -7.04
N MET A 52 -4.45 -7.97 -7.73
CA MET A 52 -4.97 -7.34 -8.93
C MET A 52 -3.96 -7.38 -10.07
N ASP A 53 -4.27 -8.07 -11.16
CA ASP A 53 -3.54 -7.90 -12.41
C ASP A 53 -3.87 -6.54 -13.04
N ILE A 54 -2.90 -5.90 -13.67
CA ILE A 54 -3.11 -4.65 -14.43
C ILE A 54 -3.77 -4.93 -15.77
N MET A 55 -3.29 -5.93 -16.49
CA MET A 55 -3.69 -6.23 -17.86
C MET A 55 -4.97 -7.08 -17.89
N LEU A 56 -6.10 -6.45 -17.63
CA LEU A 56 -7.41 -7.10 -17.62
C LEU A 56 -8.29 -6.66 -18.79
N PRO A 57 -9.19 -7.52 -19.28
CA PRO A 57 -10.21 -7.12 -20.25
C PRO A 57 -11.31 -6.27 -19.59
N VAL A 58 -12.13 -5.59 -20.40
CA VAL A 58 -13.30 -4.77 -20.04
C VAL A 58 -12.91 -3.51 -19.26
N MET A 59 -12.24 -3.66 -18.13
CA MET A 59 -11.71 -2.57 -17.30
C MET A 59 -10.34 -3.00 -16.79
N ASP A 60 -9.32 -2.16 -17.03
CA ASP A 60 -7.97 -2.44 -16.54
C ASP A 60 -7.87 -2.44 -15.01
N GLY A 61 -6.83 -3.10 -14.49
CA GLY A 61 -6.64 -3.27 -13.05
C GLY A 61 -6.37 -1.97 -12.30
N LEU A 62 -5.83 -0.94 -12.95
CA LEU A 62 -5.57 0.36 -12.31
C LEU A 62 -6.87 1.11 -12.08
N GLU A 63 -7.76 1.14 -13.06
CA GLU A 63 -9.08 1.75 -12.92
C GLU A 63 -9.94 0.98 -11.90
N ALA A 64 -9.90 -0.36 -11.94
CA ALA A 64 -10.57 -1.19 -10.95
C ALA A 64 -10.06 -0.91 -9.53
N THR A 65 -8.73 -0.80 -9.36
CA THR A 65 -8.11 -0.46 -8.06
C THR A 65 -8.60 0.89 -7.54
N LYS A 66 -8.59 1.94 -8.38
CA LYS A 66 -9.10 3.27 -7.99
C LYS A 66 -10.53 3.20 -7.46
N ARG A 67 -11.42 2.51 -8.17
CA ARG A 67 -12.83 2.37 -7.77
C ARG A 67 -13.00 1.60 -6.47
N ILE A 68 -12.29 0.48 -6.34
CA ILE A 68 -12.36 -0.36 -5.13
C ILE A 68 -11.89 0.41 -3.89
N VAL A 69 -10.73 1.08 -3.95
CA VAL A 69 -10.19 1.80 -2.80
C VAL A 69 -10.94 3.09 -2.49
N ALA A 70 -11.58 3.71 -3.48
CA ALA A 70 -12.45 4.87 -3.27
C ALA A 70 -13.72 4.51 -2.51
N GLU A 71 -14.28 3.33 -2.76
CA GLU A 71 -15.47 2.86 -2.02
C GLU A 71 -15.13 2.43 -0.59
N ARG A 72 -14.03 1.69 -0.42
CA ARG A 72 -13.56 1.23 0.89
C ARG A 72 -12.04 1.02 0.89
N PRO A 73 -11.32 1.57 1.89
CA PRO A 73 -9.90 1.26 2.05
C PRO A 73 -9.68 -0.25 2.24
N VAL A 74 -8.95 -0.85 1.32
CA VAL A 74 -8.53 -2.25 1.34
C VAL A 74 -7.13 -2.34 0.78
N PRO A 75 -6.22 -3.15 1.34
CA PRO A 75 -4.90 -3.34 0.75
C PRO A 75 -5.00 -4.01 -0.62
N VAL A 76 -4.24 -3.47 -1.58
CA VAL A 76 -4.17 -3.99 -2.94
C VAL A 76 -2.73 -4.32 -3.29
N LEU A 77 -2.49 -5.58 -3.68
CA LEU A 77 -1.25 -6.05 -4.26
C LEU A 77 -1.43 -6.13 -5.78
N ILE A 78 -0.70 -5.30 -6.52
CA ILE A 78 -0.72 -5.33 -7.98
C ILE A 78 0.23 -6.40 -8.52
N LEU A 79 -0.25 -7.16 -9.51
CA LEU A 79 0.57 -8.02 -10.36
C LEU A 79 0.76 -7.32 -11.71
N THR A 80 1.99 -7.24 -12.19
CA THR A 80 2.33 -6.61 -13.47
C THR A 80 3.29 -7.45 -14.28
N ALA A 81 3.10 -7.51 -15.60
CA ALA A 81 4.02 -8.18 -16.51
C ALA A 81 5.28 -7.34 -16.82
N ARG A 82 5.28 -6.05 -16.46
CA ARG A 82 6.36 -5.12 -16.81
C ARG A 82 7.14 -4.68 -15.60
N ASP A 83 8.46 -4.68 -15.78
CA ASP A 83 9.42 -4.15 -14.82
C ASP A 83 9.64 -2.62 -15.03
N ASP A 84 8.69 -1.95 -15.67
CA ASP A 84 8.75 -0.51 -15.88
C ASP A 84 8.44 0.22 -14.57
N GLU A 85 9.37 1.07 -14.14
CA GLU A 85 9.24 1.87 -12.93
C GLU A 85 8.06 2.85 -13.01
N ALA A 86 7.72 3.30 -14.22
CA ALA A 86 6.57 4.17 -14.46
C ALA A 86 5.24 3.45 -14.15
N ASP A 87 5.06 2.20 -14.59
CA ASP A 87 3.86 1.42 -14.32
C ASP A 87 3.68 1.13 -12.82
N LYS A 88 4.77 0.92 -12.09
CA LYS A 88 4.76 0.72 -10.63
C LYS A 88 4.29 1.97 -9.90
N VAL A 89 4.80 3.14 -10.28
CA VAL A 89 4.39 4.42 -9.70
C VAL A 89 2.94 4.75 -10.02
N ILE A 90 2.48 4.46 -11.23
CA ILE A 90 1.08 4.63 -11.63
C ILE A 90 0.17 3.71 -10.81
N GLY A 91 0.56 2.46 -10.61
CA GLY A 91 -0.18 1.50 -9.79
C GLY A 91 -0.32 1.95 -8.33
N LEU A 92 0.77 2.42 -7.73
CA LEU A 92 0.73 2.99 -6.38
C LEU A 92 -0.09 4.29 -6.32
N GLY A 93 0.01 5.13 -7.34
CA GLY A 93 -0.83 6.33 -7.49
C GLY A 93 -2.32 6.03 -7.65
N ALA A 94 -2.67 4.84 -8.14
CA ALA A 94 -4.05 4.35 -8.20
C ALA A 94 -4.59 3.88 -6.83
N GLY A 95 -3.74 3.77 -5.82
CA GLY A 95 -4.11 3.36 -4.48
C GLY A 95 -3.66 1.96 -4.07
N ALA A 96 -2.77 1.32 -4.84
CA ALA A 96 -2.16 0.05 -4.47
C ALA A 96 -1.18 0.21 -3.31
N ASP A 97 -1.06 -0.81 -2.48
CA ASP A 97 -0.16 -0.83 -1.33
C ASP A 97 1.20 -1.49 -1.64
N ASP A 98 1.23 -2.39 -2.58
CA ASP A 98 2.44 -3.06 -3.04
C ASP A 98 2.25 -3.59 -4.47
N TYR A 99 3.34 -4.01 -5.11
CA TYR A 99 3.31 -4.58 -6.45
C TYR A 99 4.31 -5.73 -6.58
N MET A 100 4.04 -6.64 -7.52
CA MET A 100 4.94 -7.72 -7.94
C MET A 100 5.02 -7.78 -9.45
N THR A 101 6.20 -8.11 -9.96
CA THR A 101 6.40 -8.37 -11.40
C THR A 101 6.28 -9.84 -11.71
N LYS A 102 5.59 -10.14 -12.81
CA LYS A 102 5.54 -11.48 -13.42
C LYS A 102 6.85 -11.74 -14.22
N PRO A 103 7.46 -12.92 -14.14
CA PRO A 103 7.08 -14.06 -13.32
C PRO A 103 7.48 -13.89 -11.84
N PHE A 104 6.67 -14.42 -10.94
CA PHE A 104 6.91 -14.41 -9.50
C PHE A 104 6.79 -15.82 -8.88
N SER A 105 7.33 -15.99 -7.69
CA SER A 105 7.11 -17.22 -6.92
C SER A 105 5.85 -17.12 -6.07
N MET A 106 5.09 -18.21 -5.94
CA MET A 106 3.94 -18.27 -5.03
C MET A 106 4.35 -18.04 -3.57
N ARG A 107 5.59 -18.40 -3.20
CA ARG A 107 6.15 -18.11 -1.88
C ARG A 107 6.27 -16.61 -1.63
N GLU A 108 6.77 -15.86 -2.62
CA GLU A 108 6.87 -14.40 -2.53
C GLU A 108 5.49 -13.75 -2.48
N LEU A 109 4.56 -14.18 -3.34
CA LEU A 109 3.17 -13.70 -3.33
C LEU A 109 2.56 -13.81 -1.93
N ILE A 110 2.63 -14.99 -1.32
CA ILE A 110 2.06 -15.23 0.01
C ILE A 110 2.77 -14.41 1.10
N ALA A 111 4.09 -14.26 1.02
CA ALA A 111 4.83 -13.44 1.97
C ALA A 111 4.34 -11.97 1.95
N ARG A 112 4.13 -11.41 0.75
CA ARG A 112 3.59 -10.05 0.55
C ARG A 112 2.14 -9.94 1.04
N CYS A 113 1.29 -10.89 0.71
CA CYS A 113 -0.08 -10.94 1.21
C CYS A 113 -0.14 -10.96 2.75
N LYS A 114 0.70 -11.79 3.40
CA LYS A 114 0.80 -11.83 4.86
C LYS A 114 1.24 -10.51 5.46
N ALA A 115 2.22 -9.84 4.85
CA ALA A 115 2.70 -8.54 5.29
C ALA A 115 1.59 -7.47 5.24
N LEU A 116 0.85 -7.41 4.13
CA LEU A 116 -0.28 -6.48 3.95
C LEU A 116 -1.39 -6.74 4.97
N LEU A 117 -1.77 -8.00 5.19
CA LEU A 117 -2.79 -8.37 6.16
C LEU A 117 -2.39 -8.06 7.61
N ARG A 118 -1.12 -8.32 8.00
CA ARG A 118 -0.61 -7.94 9.32
C ARG A 118 -0.69 -6.44 9.57
N ARG A 119 -0.41 -5.63 8.54
CA ARG A 119 -0.56 -4.17 8.65
C ARG A 119 -1.98 -3.73 8.95
N VAL A 120 -2.97 -4.33 8.28
CA VAL A 120 -4.38 -4.07 8.56
C VAL A 120 -4.71 -4.39 10.01
N ASP A 121 -4.21 -5.51 10.53
CA ASP A 121 -4.44 -5.90 11.92
C ASP A 121 -3.78 -4.94 12.91
N ARG A 122 -2.52 -4.55 12.64
CA ARG A 122 -1.82 -3.55 13.46
C ARG A 122 -2.55 -2.22 13.47
N ALA A 123 -3.01 -1.75 12.31
CA ALA A 123 -3.78 -0.50 12.22
C ALA A 123 -5.07 -0.56 13.05
N LYS A 124 -5.78 -1.70 13.05
CA LYS A 124 -6.97 -1.92 13.89
C LYS A 124 -6.64 -1.91 15.39
N VAL A 125 -5.51 -2.50 15.78
CA VAL A 125 -5.05 -2.51 17.19
C VAL A 125 -4.61 -1.11 17.63
N ILE A 126 -3.85 -0.42 16.80
CA ILE A 126 -3.42 0.96 17.06
C ILE A 126 -4.66 1.86 17.19
N ALA A 127 -5.62 1.80 16.28
CA ALA A 127 -6.85 2.58 16.36
C ALA A 127 -7.66 2.33 17.65
N LYS A 128 -7.61 1.14 18.23
CA LYS A 128 -8.23 0.83 19.52
C LYS A 128 -7.45 1.35 20.74
N ASN A 129 -6.13 1.50 20.61
CA ASN A 129 -5.24 1.90 21.70
C ASN A 129 -4.79 3.36 21.60
N SER A 130 -5.17 4.08 20.56
CA SER A 130 -4.61 5.38 20.20
C SER A 130 -5.25 6.58 20.90
N GLU A 131 -5.98 6.41 21.99
CA GLU A 131 -6.36 7.55 22.87
C GLU A 131 -5.15 8.35 23.38
N ASN A 132 -3.92 7.86 23.15
CA ASN A 132 -2.66 8.48 23.63
C ASN A 132 -1.62 8.80 22.52
N GLU A 133 -1.88 8.56 21.23
CA GLU A 133 -0.92 8.97 20.20
C GLU A 133 -1.05 10.47 19.92
N LYS A 134 0.04 11.20 20.16
CA LYS A 134 0.09 12.65 19.98
C LYS A 134 -0.01 13.01 18.50
N LEU A 135 -0.81 14.03 18.23
CA LEU A 135 -0.84 14.71 16.95
C LEU A 135 0.57 15.16 16.56
N LEU A 136 1.01 14.88 15.34
CA LEU A 136 2.26 15.39 14.80
C LEU A 136 1.93 16.66 14.00
N ASP A 137 2.13 17.81 14.62
CA ASP A 137 1.84 19.11 14.03
C ASP A 137 3.14 19.78 13.56
N PHE A 138 3.22 20.02 12.26
CA PHE A 138 4.32 20.71 11.60
C PHE A 138 3.84 22.01 10.91
N GLY A 139 2.81 22.65 11.45
CA GLY A 139 2.23 23.85 10.87
C GLY A 139 1.34 23.56 9.66
N SER A 140 1.87 23.71 8.44
CA SER A 140 1.09 23.44 7.23
C SER A 140 0.79 21.96 6.99
N LEU A 141 1.53 21.04 7.61
CA LEU A 141 1.31 19.60 7.56
C LEU A 141 0.98 19.08 8.96
N VAL A 142 -0.17 18.44 9.10
CA VAL A 142 -0.60 17.81 10.35
C VAL A 142 -0.90 16.33 10.09
N ILE A 143 -0.37 15.47 10.93
CA ILE A 143 -0.59 14.03 10.87
C ILE A 143 -1.28 13.61 12.17
N ASP A 144 -2.47 13.05 12.06
CA ASP A 144 -3.21 12.44 13.17
C ASP A 144 -3.07 10.92 13.12
N PRO A 145 -2.21 10.31 13.95
CA PRO A 145 -2.02 8.87 13.93
C PRO A 145 -3.24 8.11 14.46
N ALA A 146 -4.01 8.71 15.37
CA ALA A 146 -5.19 8.08 15.96
C ALA A 146 -6.31 7.90 14.93
N GLN A 147 -6.56 8.94 14.12
CA GLN A 147 -7.57 8.91 13.07
C GLN A 147 -7.01 8.46 11.72
N ARG A 148 -5.68 8.33 11.59
CA ARG A 148 -4.96 8.06 10.33
C ARG A 148 -5.29 9.10 9.24
N ILE A 149 -5.38 10.35 9.65
CA ILE A 149 -5.68 11.50 8.78
C ILE A 149 -4.42 12.35 8.61
N VAL A 150 -4.23 12.83 7.39
CA VAL A 150 -3.18 13.81 7.06
C VAL A 150 -3.85 15.03 6.44
N THR A 151 -3.47 16.22 6.91
CA THR A 151 -3.92 17.48 6.34
C THR A 151 -2.72 18.31 5.89
N VAL A 152 -2.86 18.97 4.74
CA VAL A 152 -1.90 19.94 4.21
C VAL A 152 -2.63 21.26 3.99
N ASN A 153 -2.17 22.32 4.62
CA ASN A 153 -2.83 23.64 4.62
C ASN A 153 -4.33 23.54 4.99
N GLY A 154 -4.65 22.73 6.00
CA GLY A 154 -6.02 22.51 6.49
C GLY A 154 -6.90 21.64 5.58
N LYS A 155 -6.40 21.15 4.44
CA LYS A 155 -7.12 20.24 3.55
C LYS A 155 -6.66 18.81 3.75
N GLN A 156 -7.61 17.89 3.90
CA GLN A 156 -7.31 16.48 4.03
C GLN A 156 -6.71 15.94 2.73
N VAL A 157 -5.62 15.18 2.87
CA VAL A 157 -4.97 14.44 1.78
C VAL A 157 -5.22 12.95 1.98
N HIS A 158 -5.78 12.31 0.97
CA HIS A 158 -6.04 10.88 1.02
C HIS A 158 -4.75 10.08 0.73
N LEU A 159 -4.30 9.37 1.75
CA LEU A 159 -3.19 8.42 1.66
C LEU A 159 -3.71 6.99 1.72
N THR A 160 -3.03 6.09 1.02
CA THR A 160 -3.24 4.65 1.24
C THR A 160 -2.73 4.27 2.63
N PRO A 161 -3.16 3.11 3.19
CA PRO A 161 -2.62 2.63 4.47
C PRO A 161 -1.10 2.57 4.50
N THR A 162 -0.45 2.12 3.41
CA THR A 162 1.02 2.07 3.31
C THR A 162 1.68 3.45 3.28
N GLU A 163 1.14 4.35 2.48
CA GLU A 163 1.63 5.72 2.40
C GLU A 163 1.53 6.42 3.77
N PHE A 164 0.42 6.21 4.48
CA PHE A 164 0.25 6.75 5.82
C PHE A 164 1.30 6.20 6.79
N ASP A 165 1.50 4.88 6.83
CA ASP A 165 2.46 4.24 7.72
C ASP A 165 3.90 4.68 7.44
N LEU A 166 4.25 4.81 6.15
CA LEU A 166 5.57 5.32 5.74
C LEU A 166 5.79 6.76 6.18
N LEU A 167 4.81 7.63 5.95
CA LEU A 167 4.87 9.03 6.37
C LEU A 167 4.97 9.14 7.90
N ALA A 168 4.12 8.45 8.64
CA ALA A 168 4.11 8.48 10.10
C ALA A 168 5.43 7.95 10.69
N THR A 169 6.00 6.89 10.11
CA THR A 169 7.29 6.33 10.53
C THR A 169 8.41 7.35 10.37
N LEU A 170 8.47 8.02 9.23
CA LEU A 170 9.46 9.07 8.96
C LEU A 170 9.24 10.32 9.84
N ALA A 171 7.99 10.74 10.01
CA ALA A 171 7.63 11.96 10.73
C ALA A 171 7.80 11.86 12.26
N ARG A 172 7.81 10.65 12.84
CA ARG A 172 8.10 10.45 14.28
C ARG A 172 9.50 10.89 14.69
N LYS A 173 10.45 10.89 13.74
CA LYS A 173 11.82 11.38 13.94
C LYS A 173 12.22 12.34 12.82
N PRO A 174 11.70 13.59 12.84
CA PRO A 174 11.98 14.56 11.79
C PRO A 174 13.48 14.76 11.59
N LYS A 175 13.90 14.94 10.35
CA LYS A 175 15.29 15.13 9.90
C LYS A 175 16.23 13.93 10.11
N SER A 176 15.79 12.89 10.85
CA SER A 176 16.56 11.64 11.00
C SER A 176 16.45 10.80 9.74
N VAL A 177 17.59 10.28 9.29
CA VAL A 177 17.64 9.40 8.12
C VAL A 177 17.32 7.97 8.53
N LEU A 178 16.32 7.37 7.88
CA LEU A 178 16.02 5.95 7.99
C LEU A 178 16.49 5.26 6.71
N THR A 179 17.20 4.14 6.87
CA THR A 179 17.64 3.34 5.71
C THR A 179 16.45 2.68 5.03
N ARG A 180 16.61 2.30 3.76
CA ARG A 180 15.57 1.58 3.01
C ARG A 180 15.18 0.27 3.67
N GLU A 181 16.17 -0.45 4.16
CA GLU A 181 16.00 -1.72 4.88
C GLU A 181 15.19 -1.51 6.17
N LYS A 182 15.51 -0.45 6.92
CA LYS A 182 14.79 -0.12 8.15
C LYS A 182 13.34 0.27 7.87
N LEU A 183 13.10 1.02 6.80
CA LEU A 183 11.75 1.35 6.36
C LEU A 183 10.97 0.12 5.90
N LEU A 184 11.61 -0.82 5.17
CA LEU A 184 10.99 -2.10 4.80
C LEU A 184 10.58 -2.91 6.03
N GLU A 185 11.47 -3.00 7.02
CA GLU A 185 11.19 -3.71 8.27
C GLU A 185 10.02 -3.06 9.02
N GLU A 186 10.07 -1.75 9.24
CA GLU A 186 9.08 -1.05 10.06
C GLU A 186 7.71 -0.90 9.40
N VAL A 187 7.67 -0.67 8.09
CA VAL A 187 6.43 -0.39 7.35
C VAL A 187 5.85 -1.64 6.70
N TRP A 188 6.68 -2.51 6.12
CA TRP A 188 6.23 -3.72 5.42
C TRP A 188 6.42 -5.01 6.22
N ASP A 189 7.11 -4.96 7.36
CA ASP A 189 7.48 -6.13 8.16
C ASP A 189 8.35 -7.12 7.36
N TRP A 190 9.25 -6.58 6.55
CA TRP A 190 10.15 -7.31 5.68
C TRP A 190 11.59 -7.22 6.16
N VAL A 191 12.20 -8.39 6.32
CA VAL A 191 13.62 -8.51 6.72
C VAL A 191 14.54 -8.70 5.52
N ASP A 192 13.98 -8.96 4.33
CA ASP A 192 14.74 -9.20 3.10
C ASP A 192 14.87 -7.90 2.27
N ALA A 193 16.12 -7.54 1.94
CA ALA A 193 16.46 -6.33 1.18
C ALA A 193 15.99 -6.34 -0.29
N SER A 194 15.39 -7.43 -0.79
CA SER A 194 14.90 -7.53 -2.17
C SER A 194 13.79 -6.53 -2.53
N GLY A 195 13.13 -5.96 -1.51
CA GLY A 195 12.00 -5.02 -1.65
C GLY A 195 12.35 -3.54 -1.56
N THR A 196 13.61 -3.13 -1.56
CA THR A 196 14.01 -1.71 -1.36
C THR A 196 13.44 -0.77 -2.41
N ARG A 197 13.22 -1.22 -3.65
CA ARG A 197 12.54 -0.45 -4.71
C ARG A 197 11.09 -0.12 -4.36
N THR A 198 10.42 -0.95 -3.57
CA THR A 198 9.06 -0.68 -3.07
C THR A 198 9.02 0.59 -2.23
N VAL A 199 10.03 0.80 -1.38
CA VAL A 199 10.18 2.04 -0.59
C VAL A 199 10.31 3.26 -1.51
N ASP A 200 11.20 3.20 -2.50
CA ASP A 200 11.45 4.31 -3.42
C ASP A 200 10.18 4.72 -4.19
N SER A 201 9.40 3.74 -4.66
CA SER A 201 8.14 3.98 -5.37
C SER A 201 7.08 4.63 -4.48
N HIS A 202 6.95 4.19 -3.22
CA HIS A 202 6.02 4.80 -2.26
C HIS A 202 6.45 6.22 -1.84
N VAL A 203 7.75 6.46 -1.68
CA VAL A 203 8.27 7.82 -1.43
C VAL A 203 7.94 8.75 -2.60
N LYS A 204 8.08 8.27 -3.84
CA LYS A 204 7.69 9.05 -5.03
C LYS A 204 6.20 9.38 -5.04
N ALA A 205 5.34 8.40 -4.72
CA ALA A 205 3.89 8.61 -4.60
C ALA A 205 3.53 9.60 -3.49
N LEU A 206 4.16 9.51 -2.32
CA LEU A 206 3.97 10.46 -1.22
C LEU A 206 4.38 11.88 -1.60
N ARG A 207 5.53 12.04 -2.25
CA ARG A 207 5.99 13.36 -2.73
C ARG A 207 5.02 13.99 -3.72
N HIS A 208 4.38 13.17 -4.56
CA HIS A 208 3.36 13.66 -5.49
C HIS A 208 2.14 14.21 -4.75
N LYS A 209 1.75 13.60 -3.63
CA LYS A 209 0.58 14.01 -2.83
C LYS A 209 0.85 15.13 -1.84
N LEU A 210 2.04 15.16 -1.25
CA LEU A 210 2.41 16.06 -0.14
C LEU A 210 3.37 17.18 -0.54
N GLY A 211 3.95 17.11 -1.74
CA GLY A 211 5.00 18.01 -2.21
C GLY A 211 6.39 17.37 -2.14
N SER A 212 7.24 17.73 -3.11
CA SER A 212 8.55 17.12 -3.32
C SER A 212 9.55 17.36 -2.18
N LYS A 213 9.36 18.40 -1.38
CA LYS A 213 10.26 18.77 -0.28
C LYS A 213 9.96 18.02 1.03
N THR A 214 8.81 17.38 1.16
CA THR A 214 8.36 16.72 2.41
C THR A 214 9.26 15.56 2.83
N ILE A 215 9.87 14.86 1.88
CA ILE A 215 10.78 13.75 2.15
C ILE A 215 12.07 13.99 1.39
N ARG A 216 13.18 14.09 2.12
CA ARG A 216 14.54 14.25 1.55
C ARG A 216 15.14 12.88 1.26
N THR A 217 15.81 12.76 0.12
CA THR A 217 16.65 11.59 -0.20
C THR A 217 18.07 11.79 0.33
N VAL A 218 18.59 10.80 1.02
CA VAL A 218 20.01 10.68 1.33
C VAL A 218 20.57 9.58 0.43
N HIS A 219 21.30 9.99 -0.61
CA HIS A 219 21.78 9.07 -1.63
C HIS A 219 22.65 7.96 -1.04
N GLY A 220 22.40 6.73 -1.47
CA GLY A 220 23.08 5.54 -0.96
C GLY A 220 22.67 5.10 0.44
N VAL A 221 21.78 5.84 1.15
CA VAL A 221 21.38 5.53 2.53
C VAL A 221 19.87 5.32 2.62
N GLY A 222 19.06 6.37 2.44
CA GLY A 222 17.63 6.26 2.66
C GLY A 222 16.90 7.60 2.57
N TYR A 223 15.95 7.81 3.47
CA TYR A 223 15.03 8.94 3.45
C TYR A 223 14.90 9.59 4.83
N ALA A 224 14.58 10.88 4.83
CA ALA A 224 14.27 11.65 6.02
C ALA A 224 13.04 12.52 5.77
N PHE A 225 12.18 12.66 6.78
CA PHE A 225 11.09 13.62 6.76
C PHE A 225 11.64 15.04 6.99
N GLU A 226 11.28 15.95 6.11
CA GLU A 226 11.57 17.38 6.26
C GLU A 226 10.28 18.11 6.62
N PRO A 227 10.16 18.60 7.86
CA PRO A 227 9.02 19.44 8.23
C PRO A 227 8.93 20.66 7.31
N PRO A 228 7.71 21.07 6.91
CA PRO A 228 7.54 22.34 6.20
C PRO A 228 8.18 23.49 6.98
N GLU A 229 8.83 24.41 6.28
CA GLU A 229 9.33 25.64 6.90
C GLU A 229 8.14 26.45 7.45
N VAL A 230 8.21 26.81 8.72
CA VAL A 230 7.26 27.75 9.30
C VAL A 230 7.51 29.09 8.60
N GLN A 231 6.57 29.53 7.78
CA GLN A 231 6.60 30.91 7.27
C GLN A 231 6.21 31.81 8.44
N ASP A 232 7.19 32.57 8.94
CA ASP A 232 6.98 33.66 9.89
C ASP A 232 6.09 34.74 9.27
#